data_0e11632601de787daf65578194bb71c0
#
_entry.id   0e11632601de787daf65578194bb71c0
#
_cell.length_a   1.000
_cell.length_b   1.000
_cell.length_c   1.000
_cell.angle_alpha   90.00
_cell.angle_beta   90.00
_cell.angle_gamma   90.00
#
_symmetry.space_group_name_H-M   'P 1'
#
loop_
_entity.id
_entity.type
_entity.pdbx_description
1 polymer ?
#
loop_
_entity_poly.entity_id
_entity_poly.type
_entity_poly.pdbx_seq_one_letter_code
_entity_poly.pdbx_strand_id
1 'polypeptide(L)'
;ATFKTRKFKEINEAIAKLELELYYVKSKSEFLLRDIKEITLSESKNREIITGLKKDYREIYLKYHHNIDDYELIKKAIELQFENVDKLFASFELTMDNNAYGEAPKIVKALDDAIGNLKVVIDDAPGVILLGKTLIPDKIKDITKITKKMTSEGYNLDYLNIDYNITEAEKKIADIFDRLNVLNLTDSILELNAIVNYFDELYGEFDKEIESKKEYEENSRKLGVKCKKL
;
A
#
# COMPACT_ATOMS: atom_id res chain seq x y z
N ALA A 1 -59.36 66.46 6.28
CA ALA A 1 -59.23 65.00 5.85
C ALA A 1 -57.86 64.67 5.24
N THR A 2 -57.26 65.56 4.47
CA THR A 2 -55.95 65.34 3.75
C THR A 2 -54.75 65.16 4.70
N PHE A 3 -54.68 65.80 5.83
CA PHE A 3 -53.53 65.69 6.77
C PHE A 3 -53.44 64.36 7.48
N LYS A 4 -54.58 63.73 7.80
CA LYS A 4 -54.59 62.37 8.39
C LYS A 4 -54.19 61.29 7.41
N THR A 5 -54.60 61.37 6.16
CA THR A 5 -54.25 60.41 5.10
C THR A 5 -52.77 60.46 4.74
N ARG A 6 -52.09 61.60 4.76
CA ARG A 6 -50.66 61.74 4.49
C ARG A 6 -49.80 61.08 5.60
N LYS A 7 -50.20 61.30 6.90
CA LYS A 7 -49.53 60.63 8.02
C LYS A 7 -49.67 59.08 7.96
N PHE A 8 -50.83 58.56 7.59
CA PHE A 8 -51.03 57.14 7.43
C PHE A 8 -50.19 56.54 6.30
N LYS A 9 -50.01 57.26 5.23
CA LYS A 9 -49.13 56.81 4.10
C LYS A 9 -47.66 56.78 4.51
N GLU A 10 -47.16 57.80 5.18
CA GLU A 10 -45.79 57.86 5.72
C GLU A 10 -45.55 56.77 6.79
N ILE A 11 -46.49 56.45 7.62
CA ILE A 11 -46.40 55.34 8.61
C ILE A 11 -46.36 54.00 7.90
N ASN A 12 -47.21 53.75 6.90
CA ASN A 12 -47.22 52.51 6.15
C ASN A 12 -45.91 52.32 5.35
N GLU A 13 -45.36 53.37 4.77
CA GLU A 13 -44.07 53.34 4.11
C GLU A 13 -42.93 53.06 5.08
N ALA A 14 -42.96 53.60 6.29
CA ALA A 14 -42.00 53.30 7.35
C ALA A 14 -42.10 51.85 7.85
N ILE A 15 -43.33 51.34 8.02
CA ILE A 15 -43.57 49.94 8.40
C ILE A 15 -43.04 49.00 7.31
N ALA A 16 -43.36 49.22 6.04
CA ALA A 16 -42.89 48.41 4.93
C ALA A 16 -41.36 48.40 4.85
N LYS A 17 -40.73 49.55 5.11
CA LYS A 17 -39.26 49.64 5.16
C LYS A 17 -38.68 48.82 6.32
N LEU A 18 -39.27 48.92 7.52
CA LEU A 18 -38.86 48.14 8.69
C LEU A 18 -39.07 46.63 8.48
N GLU A 19 -40.17 46.22 7.86
CA GLU A 19 -40.44 44.83 7.52
C GLU A 19 -39.37 44.28 6.55
N LEU A 20 -38.96 45.08 5.58
CA LEU A 20 -37.93 44.73 4.60
C LEU A 20 -36.54 44.60 5.25
N GLU A 21 -36.21 45.54 6.15
CA GLU A 21 -34.98 45.48 6.94
C GLU A 21 -34.98 44.26 7.89
N LEU A 22 -36.08 43.97 8.53
CA LEU A 22 -36.25 42.82 9.41
C LEU A 22 -36.10 41.50 8.64
N TYR A 23 -36.74 41.40 7.46
CA TYR A 23 -36.59 40.25 6.57
C TYR A 23 -35.13 40.05 6.14
N TYR A 24 -34.42 41.12 5.79
CA TYR A 24 -33.02 41.09 5.41
C TYR A 24 -32.13 40.61 6.56
N VAL A 25 -32.32 41.12 7.77
CA VAL A 25 -31.59 40.70 8.97
C VAL A 25 -31.88 39.23 9.29
N LYS A 26 -33.15 38.81 9.23
CA LYS A 26 -33.56 37.44 9.43
C LYS A 26 -32.90 36.49 8.43
N SER A 27 -32.97 36.81 7.16
CA SER A 27 -32.36 36.02 6.08
C SER A 27 -30.85 35.88 6.27
N LYS A 28 -30.14 36.96 6.59
CA LYS A 28 -28.71 36.93 6.90
C LYS A 28 -28.37 36.08 8.13
N SER A 29 -29.19 36.18 9.17
CA SER A 29 -28.99 35.39 10.39
C SER A 29 -29.20 33.89 10.16
N GLU A 30 -30.22 33.53 9.37
CA GLU A 30 -30.46 32.14 8.98
C GLU A 30 -29.33 31.59 8.11
N PHE A 31 -28.80 32.40 7.19
CA PHE A 31 -27.63 32.02 6.37
C PHE A 31 -26.40 31.80 7.23
N LEU A 32 -26.08 32.74 8.10
CA LEU A 32 -24.94 32.63 9.02
C LEU A 32 -25.06 31.41 9.96
N LEU A 33 -26.27 31.16 10.49
CA LEU A 33 -26.51 29.99 11.34
C LEU A 33 -26.27 28.66 10.60
N ARG A 34 -26.63 28.59 9.32
CA ARG A 34 -26.38 27.43 8.47
C ARG A 34 -24.90 27.24 8.28
N ASP A 35 -24.17 28.32 7.94
CA ASP A 35 -22.70 28.23 7.71
C ASP A 35 -21.98 27.80 8.98
N ILE A 36 -22.35 28.34 10.14
CA ILE A 36 -21.79 27.90 11.43
C ILE A 36 -22.07 26.42 11.69
N LYS A 37 -23.28 25.93 11.41
CA LYS A 37 -23.61 24.51 11.59
C LYS A 37 -22.78 23.60 10.66
N GLU A 38 -22.58 23.98 9.39
CA GLU A 38 -21.77 23.24 8.44
C GLU A 38 -20.30 23.17 8.88
N ILE A 39 -19.75 24.30 9.32
CA ILE A 39 -18.36 24.36 9.84
C ILE A 39 -18.21 23.48 11.08
N THR A 40 -19.12 23.60 12.06
CA THR A 40 -19.07 22.82 13.31
C THR A 40 -19.19 21.31 13.04
N LEU A 41 -20.06 20.92 12.11
CA LEU A 41 -20.20 19.51 11.72
C LEU A 41 -18.93 18.99 11.03
N SER A 42 -18.33 19.79 10.15
CA SER A 42 -17.06 19.45 9.47
C SER A 42 -15.92 19.32 10.47
N GLU A 43 -15.81 20.23 11.43
CA GLU A 43 -14.82 20.19 12.51
C GLU A 43 -14.96 18.90 13.34
N SER A 44 -16.16 18.59 13.80
CA SER A 44 -16.42 17.38 14.60
C SER A 44 -16.03 16.10 13.85
N LYS A 45 -16.39 15.99 12.57
CA LYS A 45 -16.00 14.85 11.74
C LYS A 45 -14.48 14.73 11.56
N ASN A 46 -13.81 15.84 11.29
CA ASN A 46 -12.36 15.84 11.12
C ASN A 46 -11.65 15.40 12.42
N ARG A 47 -12.11 15.85 13.59
CA ARG A 47 -11.55 15.43 14.88
C ARG A 47 -11.79 13.95 15.18
N GLU A 48 -12.94 13.40 14.79
CA GLU A 48 -13.24 11.98 14.92
C GLU A 48 -12.28 11.14 14.04
N ILE A 49 -12.11 11.51 12.77
CA ILE A 49 -11.19 10.84 11.84
C ILE A 49 -9.75 10.90 12.38
N ILE A 50 -9.29 12.08 12.82
CA ILE A 50 -7.95 12.25 13.40
C ILE A 50 -7.73 11.37 14.62
N THR A 51 -8.76 11.20 15.45
CA THR A 51 -8.67 10.31 16.62
C THR A 51 -8.45 8.86 16.20
N GLY A 52 -9.14 8.40 15.14
CA GLY A 52 -8.91 7.10 14.52
C GLY A 52 -7.49 6.96 13.96
N LEU A 53 -7.07 7.94 13.15
CA LEU A 53 -5.73 7.96 12.54
C LEU A 53 -4.60 7.98 13.59
N LYS A 54 -4.77 8.70 14.71
CA LYS A 54 -3.80 8.67 15.82
C LYS A 54 -3.71 7.29 16.47
N LYS A 55 -4.82 6.54 16.53
CA LYS A 55 -4.81 5.16 17.03
C LYS A 55 -4.06 4.24 16.07
N ASP A 56 -4.40 4.27 14.77
CA ASP A 56 -3.75 3.45 13.76
C ASP A 56 -2.25 3.75 13.68
N TYR A 57 -1.86 5.02 13.72
CA TYR A 57 -0.46 5.44 13.75
C TYR A 57 0.30 4.85 14.95
N ARG A 58 -0.29 4.86 16.15
CA ARG A 58 0.32 4.26 17.34
C ARG A 58 0.50 2.75 17.21
N GLU A 59 -0.46 2.06 16.63
CA GLU A 59 -0.38 0.61 16.39
C GLU A 59 0.76 0.28 15.43
N ILE A 60 0.88 1.03 14.32
CA ILE A 60 1.95 0.89 13.34
C ILE A 60 3.31 1.19 13.97
N TYR A 61 3.41 2.29 14.75
CA TYR A 61 4.63 2.68 15.43
C TYR A 61 5.11 1.62 16.42
N LEU A 62 4.21 1.05 17.23
CA LEU A 62 4.53 -0.03 18.15
C LEU A 62 4.97 -1.31 17.41
N LYS A 63 4.29 -1.67 16.33
CA LYS A 63 4.66 -2.84 15.51
C LYS A 63 6.06 -2.67 14.91
N TYR A 64 6.37 -1.50 14.37
CA TYR A 64 7.71 -1.17 13.86
C TYR A 64 8.78 -1.31 14.92
N HIS A 65 8.60 -0.67 16.08
CA HIS A 65 9.59 -0.70 17.16
C HIS A 65 9.78 -2.07 17.80
N HIS A 66 8.74 -2.91 17.80
CA HIS A 66 8.83 -4.27 18.31
C HIS A 66 9.69 -5.17 17.43
N ASN A 67 9.70 -4.92 16.12
CA ASN A 67 10.38 -5.74 15.12
C ASN A 67 11.39 -4.92 14.30
N ILE A 68 12.09 -3.98 14.94
CA ILE A 68 12.93 -2.99 14.25
C ILE A 68 14.02 -3.62 13.39
N ASP A 69 14.53 -4.78 13.79
CA ASP A 69 15.59 -5.51 13.07
C ASP A 69 15.13 -6.01 11.69
N ASP A 70 13.83 -6.28 11.52
CA ASP A 70 13.25 -6.73 10.25
C ASP A 70 13.26 -5.62 9.17
N TYR A 71 13.45 -4.36 9.58
CA TYR A 71 13.42 -3.19 8.71
C TYR A 71 14.78 -2.51 8.50
N GLU A 72 15.89 -3.14 8.91
CA GLU A 72 17.22 -2.51 8.93
C GLU A 72 17.59 -1.83 7.60
N LEU A 73 17.20 -2.44 6.45
CA LEU A 73 17.47 -1.92 5.11
C LEU A 73 16.78 -0.59 4.80
N ILE A 74 15.59 -0.39 5.32
CA ILE A 74 14.71 0.74 5.01
C ILE A 74 14.42 1.60 6.24
N LYS A 75 15.10 1.34 7.35
CA LYS A 75 14.91 2.02 8.63
C LYS A 75 14.84 3.53 8.49
N LYS A 76 15.83 4.13 7.82
CA LYS A 76 15.88 5.59 7.63
C LYS A 76 14.70 6.14 6.84
N ALA A 77 14.25 5.41 5.82
CA ALA A 77 13.10 5.82 5.02
C ALA A 77 11.79 5.74 5.82
N ILE A 78 11.64 4.70 6.64
CA ILE A 78 10.48 4.55 7.54
C ILE A 78 10.48 5.66 8.61
N GLU A 79 11.62 5.91 9.27
CA GLU A 79 11.75 6.96 10.29
C GLU A 79 11.40 8.34 9.72
N LEU A 80 11.83 8.64 8.49
CA LEU A 80 11.46 9.87 7.80
C LEU A 80 9.96 9.98 7.54
N GLN A 81 9.28 8.86 7.24
CA GLN A 81 7.83 8.86 7.07
C GLN A 81 7.10 9.06 8.40
N PHE A 82 7.57 8.49 9.50
CA PHE A 82 7.05 8.78 10.83
C PHE A 82 7.15 10.28 11.16
N GLU A 83 8.33 10.90 10.92
CA GLU A 83 8.49 12.34 11.10
C GLU A 83 7.54 13.17 10.21
N ASN A 84 7.30 12.72 8.99
CA ASN A 84 6.38 13.39 8.08
C ASN A 84 4.93 13.34 8.60
N VAL A 85 4.50 12.19 9.11
CA VAL A 85 3.17 12.04 9.74
C VAL A 85 3.05 12.91 10.98
N ASP A 86 4.09 12.98 11.84
CA ASP A 86 4.09 13.86 13.00
C ASP A 86 3.96 15.34 12.62
N LYS A 87 4.63 15.78 11.55
CA LYS A 87 4.49 17.14 11.01
C LYS A 87 3.09 17.42 10.47
N LEU A 88 2.46 16.42 9.84
CA LEU A 88 1.08 16.54 9.37
C LEU A 88 0.09 16.64 10.54
N PHE A 89 0.27 15.89 11.63
CA PHE A 89 -0.53 16.05 12.84
C PHE A 89 -0.36 17.45 13.46
N ALA A 90 0.87 17.94 13.57
CA ALA A 90 1.14 19.29 14.06
C ALA A 90 0.49 20.36 13.16
N SER A 91 0.53 20.19 11.84
CA SER A 91 -0.11 21.08 10.88
C SER A 91 -1.63 21.07 11.04
N PHE A 92 -2.23 19.91 11.30
CA PHE A 92 -3.67 19.82 11.58
C PHE A 92 -4.05 20.61 12.83
N GLU A 93 -3.33 20.44 13.95
CA GLU A 93 -3.62 21.17 15.19
C GLU A 93 -3.48 22.69 14.98
N LEU A 94 -2.41 23.15 14.30
CA LEU A 94 -2.26 24.56 13.93
C LEU A 94 -3.40 25.11 13.09
N THR A 95 -3.89 24.33 12.13
CA THR A 95 -5.00 24.71 11.25
C THR A 95 -6.30 24.86 12.04
N MET A 96 -6.51 23.97 13.02
CA MET A 96 -7.67 24.05 13.91
C MET A 96 -7.57 25.24 14.86
N ASP A 97 -6.41 25.50 15.44
CA ASP A 97 -6.18 26.65 16.36
C ASP A 97 -6.35 28.00 15.65
N ASN A 98 -5.98 28.07 14.37
CA ASN A 98 -6.15 29.25 13.52
C ASN A 98 -7.58 29.40 12.94
N ASN A 99 -8.51 28.51 13.28
CA ASN A 99 -9.87 28.47 12.73
C ASN A 99 -9.93 28.33 11.19
N ALA A 100 -8.88 27.77 10.56
CA ALA A 100 -8.81 27.56 9.12
C ALA A 100 -9.48 26.22 8.70
N TYR A 101 -10.70 26.00 9.15
CA TYR A 101 -11.43 24.73 9.02
C TYR A 101 -11.59 24.22 7.58
N GLY A 102 -11.54 25.13 6.59
CA GLY A 102 -11.60 24.76 5.17
C GLY A 102 -10.36 24.02 4.65
N GLU A 103 -9.22 24.13 5.36
CA GLU A 103 -7.97 23.42 5.00
C GLU A 103 -7.81 22.07 5.70
N ALA A 104 -8.46 21.89 6.83
CA ALA A 104 -8.39 20.69 7.64
C ALA A 104 -8.67 19.39 6.86
N PRO A 105 -9.67 19.29 5.96
CA PRO A 105 -9.93 18.08 5.19
C PRO A 105 -8.78 17.65 4.29
N LYS A 106 -7.99 18.60 3.77
CA LYS A 106 -6.82 18.29 2.93
C LYS A 106 -5.71 17.64 3.75
N ILE A 107 -5.49 18.15 4.97
CA ILE A 107 -4.48 17.60 5.88
C ILE A 107 -4.92 16.23 6.39
N VAL A 108 -6.21 16.06 6.73
CA VAL A 108 -6.79 14.77 7.14
C VAL A 108 -6.59 13.72 6.05
N LYS A 109 -6.86 14.07 4.79
CA LYS A 109 -6.62 13.18 3.65
C LYS A 109 -5.14 12.84 3.50
N ALA A 110 -4.25 13.81 3.60
CA ALA A 110 -2.81 13.58 3.52
C ALA A 110 -2.30 12.66 4.65
N LEU A 111 -2.87 12.79 5.86
CA LEU A 111 -2.60 11.88 6.99
C LEU A 111 -3.10 10.47 6.73
N ASP A 112 -4.32 10.33 6.24
CA ASP A 112 -4.91 9.02 5.91
C ASP A 112 -4.07 8.29 4.86
N ASP A 113 -3.72 8.98 3.77
CA ASP A 113 -2.85 8.45 2.71
C ASP A 113 -1.47 8.07 3.25
N ALA A 114 -0.84 8.92 4.08
CA ALA A 114 0.50 8.67 4.63
C ALA A 114 0.50 7.50 5.63
N ILE A 115 -0.48 7.43 6.52
CA ILE A 115 -0.61 6.35 7.51
C ILE A 115 -0.97 5.03 6.81
N GLY A 116 -1.87 5.08 5.82
CA GLY A 116 -2.22 3.90 5.01
C GLY A 116 -1.02 3.33 4.27
N ASN A 117 -0.22 4.17 3.62
CA ASN A 117 1.01 3.74 2.96
C ASN A 117 2.03 3.16 3.96
N LEU A 118 2.21 3.84 5.11
CA LEU A 118 3.12 3.37 6.15
C LEU A 118 2.70 2.01 6.71
N LYS A 119 1.39 1.79 6.86
CA LYS A 119 0.85 0.50 7.29
C LYS A 119 1.21 -0.62 6.32
N VAL A 120 1.00 -0.41 5.02
CA VAL A 120 1.39 -1.39 3.98
C VAL A 120 2.87 -1.70 4.05
N VAL A 121 3.73 -0.67 4.20
CA VAL A 121 5.18 -0.85 4.32
C VAL A 121 5.52 -1.70 5.55
N ILE A 122 4.95 -1.40 6.72
CA ILE A 122 5.22 -2.14 7.96
C ILE A 122 4.67 -3.57 7.92
N ASP A 123 3.57 -3.79 7.21
CA ASP A 123 2.99 -5.14 7.09
C ASP A 123 3.78 -6.01 6.09
N ASP A 124 4.20 -5.47 4.97
CA ASP A 124 4.72 -6.23 3.82
C ASP A 124 6.25 -6.28 3.71
N ALA A 125 6.96 -5.22 4.15
CA ALA A 125 8.41 -5.14 3.97
C ALA A 125 9.20 -6.32 4.57
N PRO A 126 8.89 -6.85 5.78
CA PRO A 126 9.59 -8.02 6.31
C PRO A 126 9.48 -9.24 5.39
N GLY A 127 8.28 -9.46 4.81
CA GLY A 127 8.04 -10.54 3.85
C GLY A 127 8.87 -10.37 2.57
N VAL A 128 8.88 -9.16 2.01
CA VAL A 128 9.68 -8.82 0.81
C VAL A 128 11.18 -9.03 1.08
N ILE A 129 11.68 -8.59 2.22
CA ILE A 129 13.09 -8.74 2.60
C ILE A 129 13.45 -10.23 2.78
N LEU A 130 12.62 -10.99 3.48
CA LEU A 130 12.83 -12.42 3.70
C LEU A 130 12.84 -13.20 2.39
N LEU A 131 11.85 -12.97 1.52
CA LEU A 131 11.76 -13.63 0.22
C LEU A 131 12.94 -13.26 -0.67
N GLY A 132 13.24 -11.97 -0.82
CA GLY A 132 14.25 -11.49 -1.76
C GLY A 132 15.70 -11.69 -1.30
N LYS A 133 15.99 -11.60 0.00
CA LYS A 133 17.37 -11.75 0.53
C LYS A 133 17.75 -13.17 0.89
N THR A 134 16.79 -13.98 1.29
CA THR A 134 17.10 -15.29 1.88
C THR A 134 16.49 -16.42 1.07
N LEU A 135 15.18 -16.48 0.96
CA LEU A 135 14.47 -17.65 0.47
C LEU A 135 14.73 -17.90 -1.02
N ILE A 136 14.61 -16.88 -1.86
CA ILE A 136 14.84 -17.03 -3.31
C ILE A 136 16.32 -17.26 -3.63
N PRO A 137 17.28 -16.50 -3.07
CA PRO A 137 18.71 -16.81 -3.28
C PRO A 137 19.12 -18.22 -2.85
N ASP A 138 18.56 -18.73 -1.76
CA ASP A 138 18.86 -20.10 -1.33
C ASP A 138 18.25 -21.13 -2.28
N LYS A 139 17.03 -20.93 -2.77
CA LYS A 139 16.44 -21.77 -3.82
C LYS A 139 17.28 -21.74 -5.11
N ILE A 140 17.78 -20.57 -5.53
CA ILE A 140 18.66 -20.45 -6.72
C ILE A 140 19.93 -21.28 -6.54
N LYS A 141 20.56 -21.22 -5.35
CA LYS A 141 21.76 -22.03 -5.05
C LYS A 141 21.47 -23.53 -5.15
N ASP A 142 20.35 -23.97 -4.57
CA ASP A 142 19.96 -25.38 -4.60
C ASP A 142 19.63 -25.85 -6.02
N ILE A 143 18.85 -25.11 -6.78
CA ILE A 143 18.52 -25.39 -8.16
C ILE A 143 19.80 -25.46 -9.02
N THR A 144 20.71 -24.50 -8.89
CA THR A 144 21.99 -24.49 -9.60
C THR A 144 22.81 -25.75 -9.29
N LYS A 145 22.83 -26.19 -8.03
CA LYS A 145 23.52 -27.39 -7.59
C LYS A 145 22.90 -28.65 -8.19
N ILE A 146 21.56 -28.76 -8.16
CA ILE A 146 20.82 -29.90 -8.72
C ILE A 146 21.05 -29.97 -10.24
N THR A 147 20.88 -28.82 -10.93
CA THR A 147 21.09 -28.73 -12.40
C THR A 147 22.48 -29.18 -12.80
N LYS A 148 23.54 -28.69 -12.13
CA LYS A 148 24.91 -29.11 -12.40
C LYS A 148 25.10 -30.61 -12.20
N LYS A 149 24.54 -31.18 -11.14
CA LYS A 149 24.60 -32.62 -10.88
C LYS A 149 23.89 -33.41 -11.98
N MET A 150 22.65 -33.08 -12.31
CA MET A 150 21.87 -33.76 -13.33
C MET A 150 22.52 -33.67 -14.72
N THR A 151 23.03 -32.49 -15.09
CA THR A 151 23.77 -32.34 -16.35
C THR A 151 25.03 -33.21 -16.39
N SER A 152 25.77 -33.32 -15.28
CA SER A 152 26.92 -34.22 -15.19
C SER A 152 26.56 -35.72 -15.30
N GLU A 153 25.34 -36.08 -14.92
CA GLU A 153 24.75 -37.43 -15.03
C GLU A 153 24.10 -37.67 -16.42
N GLY A 154 24.18 -36.69 -17.34
CA GLY A 154 23.71 -36.81 -18.72
C GLY A 154 22.21 -36.58 -18.92
N TYR A 155 21.58 -35.79 -18.04
CA TYR A 155 20.25 -35.29 -18.28
C TYR A 155 20.29 -34.04 -19.16
N ASN A 156 19.38 -33.94 -20.13
CA ASN A 156 19.22 -32.72 -20.95
C ASN A 156 18.16 -31.80 -20.34
N LEU A 157 18.60 -30.68 -19.73
CA LEU A 157 17.74 -29.69 -19.07
C LEU A 157 17.69 -28.38 -19.86
N ASP A 158 18.22 -28.29 -21.08
CA ASP A 158 18.33 -27.06 -21.85
C ASP A 158 16.99 -26.42 -22.14
N TYR A 159 15.95 -27.23 -22.34
CA TYR A 159 14.58 -26.75 -22.60
C TYR A 159 13.97 -25.97 -21.42
N LEU A 160 14.46 -26.15 -20.19
CA LEU A 160 13.99 -25.45 -19.01
C LEU A 160 14.52 -24.02 -18.90
N ASN A 161 15.52 -23.64 -19.69
CA ASN A 161 16.14 -22.31 -19.72
C ASN A 161 16.49 -21.78 -18.32
N ILE A 162 17.01 -22.64 -17.44
CA ILE A 162 17.15 -22.35 -15.99
C ILE A 162 18.05 -21.14 -15.75
N ASP A 163 19.22 -21.05 -16.42
CA ASP A 163 20.15 -19.92 -16.22
C ASP A 163 19.55 -18.59 -16.64
N TYR A 164 18.76 -18.58 -17.73
CA TYR A 164 18.04 -17.38 -18.16
C TYR A 164 17.02 -16.95 -17.10
N ASN A 165 16.22 -17.88 -16.60
CA ASN A 165 15.17 -17.59 -15.61
C ASN A 165 15.75 -17.17 -14.25
N ILE A 166 16.90 -17.72 -13.84
CA ILE A 166 17.64 -17.26 -12.66
C ILE A 166 18.08 -15.81 -12.85
N THR A 167 18.68 -15.47 -14.00
CA THR A 167 19.13 -14.10 -14.29
C THR A 167 17.96 -13.11 -14.27
N GLU A 168 16.83 -13.48 -14.84
CA GLU A 168 15.63 -12.62 -14.81
C GLU A 168 15.04 -12.48 -13.40
N ALA A 169 15.08 -13.55 -12.59
CA ALA A 169 14.65 -13.48 -11.18
C ALA A 169 15.56 -12.54 -10.38
N GLU A 170 16.89 -12.62 -10.55
CA GLU A 170 17.84 -11.72 -9.88
C GLU A 170 17.63 -10.26 -10.27
N LYS A 171 17.36 -9.96 -11.56
CA LYS A 171 17.03 -8.60 -12.01
C LYS A 171 15.74 -8.08 -11.37
N LYS A 172 14.70 -8.91 -11.33
CA LYS A 172 13.43 -8.54 -10.67
C LYS A 172 13.59 -8.27 -9.18
N ILE A 173 14.37 -9.10 -8.49
CA ILE A 173 14.68 -8.89 -7.08
C ILE A 173 15.41 -7.56 -6.88
N ALA A 174 16.39 -7.23 -7.72
CA ALA A 174 17.11 -5.97 -7.65
C ALA A 174 16.16 -4.77 -7.84
N ASP A 175 15.27 -4.81 -8.85
CA ASP A 175 14.25 -3.79 -9.07
C ASP A 175 13.29 -3.65 -7.87
N ILE A 176 12.87 -4.76 -7.27
CA ILE A 176 12.01 -4.73 -6.07
C ILE A 176 12.74 -4.07 -4.90
N PHE A 177 14.03 -4.33 -4.70
CA PHE A 177 14.80 -3.68 -3.64
C PHE A 177 15.03 -2.19 -3.92
N ASP A 178 15.19 -1.79 -5.17
CA ASP A 178 15.25 -0.35 -5.53
C ASP A 178 13.93 0.35 -5.23
N ARG A 179 12.80 -0.28 -5.52
CA ARG A 179 11.46 0.21 -5.15
C ARG A 179 11.25 0.22 -3.63
N LEU A 180 11.74 -0.79 -2.93
CA LEU A 180 11.66 -0.89 -1.47
C LEU A 180 12.40 0.28 -0.77
N ASN A 181 13.54 0.72 -1.30
CA ASN A 181 14.31 1.84 -0.77
C ASN A 181 13.53 3.16 -0.78
N VAL A 182 12.55 3.30 -1.67
CA VAL A 182 11.64 4.44 -1.72
C VAL A 182 10.25 4.12 -1.14
N LEU A 183 10.15 3.01 -0.40
CA LEU A 183 8.94 2.51 0.24
C LEU A 183 7.77 2.22 -0.72
N ASN A 184 8.07 1.90 -1.97
CA ASN A 184 7.10 1.45 -2.95
C ASN A 184 7.08 -0.09 -3.01
N LEU A 185 6.11 -0.70 -2.35
CA LEU A 185 5.94 -2.16 -2.29
C LEU A 185 4.81 -2.68 -3.20
N THR A 186 4.30 -1.85 -4.09
CA THR A 186 3.21 -2.25 -5.00
C THR A 186 3.58 -3.54 -5.72
N ASP A 187 2.74 -4.56 -5.57
CA ASP A 187 2.85 -5.89 -6.17
C ASP A 187 4.14 -6.68 -5.84
N SER A 188 5.04 -6.14 -5.01
CA SER A 188 6.35 -6.77 -4.73
C SER A 188 6.24 -8.18 -4.17
N ILE A 189 5.32 -8.44 -3.24
CA ILE A 189 5.07 -9.79 -2.69
C ILE A 189 4.54 -10.73 -3.75
N LEU A 190 3.64 -10.26 -4.62
CA LEU A 190 3.09 -11.08 -5.71
C LEU A 190 4.17 -11.47 -6.72
N GLU A 191 5.03 -10.52 -7.09
CA GLU A 191 6.16 -10.75 -7.99
C GLU A 191 7.16 -11.75 -7.41
N LEU A 192 7.51 -11.62 -6.12
CA LEU A 192 8.42 -12.55 -5.45
C LEU A 192 7.81 -13.95 -5.29
N ASN A 193 6.52 -14.04 -4.95
CA ASN A 193 5.83 -15.33 -4.87
C ASN A 193 5.74 -16.03 -6.24
N ALA A 194 5.58 -15.28 -7.33
CA ALA A 194 5.62 -15.84 -8.67
C ALA A 194 6.99 -16.48 -8.98
N ILE A 195 8.09 -15.84 -8.55
CA ILE A 195 9.43 -16.39 -8.66
C ILE A 195 9.59 -17.68 -7.82
N VAL A 196 9.09 -17.66 -6.58
CA VAL A 196 9.12 -18.84 -5.70
C VAL A 196 8.37 -20.00 -6.32
N ASN A 197 7.15 -19.76 -6.81
CA ASN A 197 6.32 -20.79 -7.45
C ASN A 197 7.01 -21.39 -8.69
N TYR A 198 7.60 -20.54 -9.53
CA TYR A 198 8.35 -21.01 -10.69
C TYR A 198 9.50 -21.94 -10.27
N PHE A 199 10.28 -21.57 -9.25
CA PHE A 199 11.35 -22.43 -8.75
C PHE A 199 10.84 -23.72 -8.08
N ASP A 200 9.67 -23.69 -7.47
CA ASP A 200 9.03 -24.89 -6.93
C ASP A 200 8.56 -25.84 -8.03
N GLU A 201 8.06 -25.32 -9.14
CA GLU A 201 7.69 -26.11 -10.33
C GLU A 201 8.91 -26.81 -10.95
N LEU A 202 10.10 -26.17 -10.95
CA LEU A 202 11.31 -26.79 -11.47
C LEU A 202 11.70 -28.07 -10.75
N TYR A 203 11.47 -28.18 -9.44
CA TYR A 203 11.73 -29.45 -8.73
C TYR A 203 10.85 -30.57 -9.27
N GLY A 204 9.60 -30.28 -9.61
CA GLY A 204 8.70 -31.24 -10.24
C GLY A 204 9.18 -31.66 -11.64
N GLU A 205 9.76 -30.74 -12.42
CA GLU A 205 10.33 -31.07 -13.72
C GLU A 205 11.62 -31.94 -13.59
N PHE A 206 12.45 -31.66 -12.59
CA PHE A 206 13.61 -32.54 -12.30
C PHE A 206 13.18 -33.97 -11.94
N ASP A 207 12.16 -34.14 -11.15
CA ASP A 207 11.64 -35.45 -10.78
C ASP A 207 11.09 -36.21 -12.01
N LYS A 208 10.37 -35.52 -12.90
CA LYS A 208 9.87 -36.08 -14.16
C LYS A 208 11.03 -36.56 -15.07
N GLU A 209 12.09 -35.76 -15.19
CA GLU A 209 13.26 -36.14 -15.97
C GLU A 209 13.96 -37.40 -15.42
N ILE A 210 14.06 -37.49 -14.10
CA ILE A 210 14.63 -38.67 -13.42
C ILE A 210 13.78 -39.92 -13.71
N GLU A 211 12.46 -39.79 -13.65
CA GLU A 211 11.52 -40.88 -13.90
C GLU A 211 11.57 -41.34 -15.37
N SER A 212 11.51 -40.37 -16.29
CA SER A 212 11.57 -40.61 -17.73
C SER A 212 12.88 -41.34 -18.14
N LYS A 213 14.02 -40.98 -17.57
CA LYS A 213 15.29 -41.64 -17.83
C LYS A 213 15.27 -43.06 -17.30
N LYS A 214 14.75 -43.32 -16.12
CA LYS A 214 14.63 -44.68 -15.56
C LYS A 214 13.76 -45.59 -16.46
N GLU A 215 12.61 -45.08 -16.90
CA GLU A 215 11.73 -45.82 -17.80
C GLU A 215 12.39 -46.12 -19.14
N TYR A 216 13.12 -45.13 -19.70
CA TYR A 216 13.88 -45.32 -20.94
C TYR A 216 14.94 -46.41 -20.78
N GLU A 217 15.73 -46.39 -19.72
CA GLU A 217 16.76 -47.39 -19.45
C GLU A 217 16.18 -48.80 -19.26
N GLU A 218 15.06 -48.92 -18.53
CA GLU A 218 14.35 -50.20 -18.35
C GLU A 218 13.84 -50.76 -19.69
N ASN A 219 13.18 -49.91 -20.47
CA ASN A 219 12.65 -50.31 -21.77
C ASN A 219 13.77 -50.69 -22.76
N SER A 220 14.88 -49.95 -22.75
CA SER A 220 16.06 -50.24 -23.55
C SER A 220 16.66 -51.60 -23.17
N ARG A 221 16.77 -51.91 -21.85
CA ARG A 221 17.23 -53.24 -21.39
C ARG A 221 16.28 -54.35 -21.82
N LYS A 222 14.96 -54.17 -21.69
CA LYS A 222 13.95 -55.15 -22.10
C LYS A 222 14.01 -55.43 -23.59
N LEU A 223 14.19 -54.39 -24.43
CA LEU A 223 14.36 -54.53 -25.88
C LEU A 223 15.68 -55.23 -26.23
N GLY A 224 16.81 -54.86 -25.60
CA GLY A 224 18.09 -55.50 -25.83
C GLY A 224 18.11 -56.99 -25.50
N VAL A 225 17.37 -57.41 -24.47
CA VAL A 225 17.18 -58.83 -24.14
C VAL A 225 16.32 -59.55 -25.18
N LYS A 226 15.29 -58.90 -25.73
CA LYS A 226 14.45 -59.49 -26.81
C LYS A 226 15.21 -59.63 -28.10
N CYS A 227 16.00 -58.63 -28.50
CA CYS A 227 16.83 -58.71 -29.72
C CYS A 227 17.96 -59.78 -29.65
N LYS A 228 18.44 -60.14 -28.45
CA LYS A 228 19.42 -61.21 -28.28
C LYS A 228 18.83 -62.63 -28.30
N LYS A 229 17.51 -62.75 -28.23
CA LYS A 229 16.79 -64.02 -28.26
C LYS A 229 16.21 -64.35 -29.65
N LEU A 230 16.32 -63.44 -30.59
CA LEU A 230 16.07 -63.64 -32.04
C LEU A 230 17.37 -63.99 -32.72
#